data_cba9b95473c8a5e37ab17ef57bfc041f
#
_entry.id   cba9b95473c8a5e37ab17ef57bfc041f
#
_cell.length_a   1.000
_cell.length_b   1.000
_cell.length_c   1.000
_cell.angle_alpha   90.00
_cell.angle_beta   90.00
_cell.angle_gamma   90.00
#
_symmetry.space_group_name_H-M   'P 1'
#
loop_
_entity.id
_entity.type
_entity.pdbx_description
1 polymer ?
#
loop_
_entity_poly.entity_id
_entity_poly.type
_entity_poly.pdbx_seq_one_letter_code
_entity_poly.pdbx_strand_id
1 'polypeptide(L)'
;MSELKTTSLYDFHLSKKAKMIDFAGWSMPFSYDGTLKEHHYVRNSAGYFDVSHMGRLRLSYSQIEEINYLICSELKNLENTKALYSIFTSEQGTAIDDVIFWKFEDDLILICNASNTNKIKSHLDINSITYEDLTLTTDLIAIQGKNAINIIDQIMTIPDKFSTYKENNYIYARTGYTGEDGVEVMIDTKDTVDFINMLETKGVKPCGLGSRAVSYTHLTLPTTQVV
;
A
#
# COMPACT_ATOMS: atom_id res chain seq x y z
N MET A 1 -28.36 -0.52 -6.11
CA MET A 1 -27.01 -0.14 -5.68
C MET A 1 -26.16 -1.38 -5.79
N SER A 2 -25.03 -1.34 -6.48
CA SER A 2 -24.09 -2.46 -6.51
C SER A 2 -23.57 -2.71 -5.09
N GLU A 3 -23.47 -3.96 -4.69
CA GLU A 3 -22.86 -4.36 -3.43
C GLU A 3 -21.40 -3.92 -3.41
N LEU A 4 -20.96 -3.27 -2.32
CA LEU A 4 -19.59 -2.84 -2.16
C LEU A 4 -18.69 -4.07 -1.94
N LYS A 5 -17.50 -4.04 -2.51
CA LYS A 5 -16.45 -5.01 -2.18
C LYS A 5 -16.00 -4.83 -0.73
N THR A 6 -15.53 -5.90 -0.13
CA THR A 6 -14.98 -5.89 1.24
C THR A 6 -13.58 -6.48 1.25
N THR A 7 -12.72 -5.99 2.15
CA THR A 7 -11.44 -6.63 2.45
C THR A 7 -11.67 -7.81 3.40
N SER A 8 -10.68 -8.67 3.59
CA SER A 8 -10.73 -9.79 4.56
C SER A 8 -10.97 -9.29 5.99
N LEU A 9 -10.60 -8.04 6.27
CA LEU A 9 -10.70 -7.38 7.57
C LEU A 9 -12.06 -6.71 7.83
N TYR A 10 -13.04 -6.83 6.94
CA TYR A 10 -14.32 -6.15 7.07
C TYR A 10 -14.99 -6.39 8.43
N ASP A 11 -15.16 -7.66 8.81
CA ASP A 11 -15.77 -8.01 10.10
C ASP A 11 -14.92 -7.56 11.29
N PHE A 12 -13.60 -7.60 11.14
CA PHE A 12 -12.67 -7.05 12.14
C PHE A 12 -12.91 -5.55 12.33
N HIS A 13 -13.04 -4.77 11.25
CA HIS A 13 -13.32 -3.33 11.34
C HIS A 13 -14.65 -3.05 12.03
N LEU A 14 -15.72 -3.83 11.71
CA LEU A 14 -17.00 -3.72 12.37
C LEU A 14 -16.90 -4.04 13.87
N SER A 15 -16.15 -5.07 14.26
CA SER A 15 -15.94 -5.43 15.67
C SER A 15 -15.25 -4.32 16.46
N LYS A 16 -14.35 -3.56 15.80
CA LYS A 16 -13.68 -2.38 16.36
C LYS A 16 -14.52 -1.11 16.28
N LYS A 17 -15.79 -1.20 15.83
CA LYS A 17 -16.72 -0.08 15.66
C LYS A 17 -16.22 1.02 14.71
N ALA A 18 -15.48 0.62 13.67
CA ALA A 18 -15.02 1.53 12.64
C ALA A 18 -16.21 2.19 11.93
N LYS A 19 -16.08 3.48 11.64
CA LYS A 19 -16.98 4.17 10.72
C LYS A 19 -16.60 3.78 9.28
N MET A 20 -17.44 2.96 8.63
CA MET A 20 -17.22 2.51 7.27
C MET A 20 -17.72 3.51 6.24
N ILE A 21 -17.05 3.60 5.08
CA ILE A 21 -17.46 4.42 3.93
C ILE A 21 -17.28 3.63 2.63
N ASP A 22 -17.98 4.05 1.58
CA ASP A 22 -17.64 3.69 0.20
C ASP A 22 -16.39 4.45 -0.22
N PHE A 23 -15.34 3.70 -0.56
CA PHE A 23 -14.10 4.23 -1.11
C PHE A 23 -13.71 3.43 -2.35
N ALA A 24 -13.87 4.03 -3.52
CA ALA A 24 -13.58 3.40 -4.81
C ALA A 24 -14.31 2.04 -5.02
N GLY A 25 -15.56 1.92 -4.53
CA GLY A 25 -16.37 0.71 -4.61
C GLY A 25 -16.06 -0.35 -3.56
N TRP A 26 -15.26 -0.01 -2.55
CA TRP A 26 -14.95 -0.86 -1.41
C TRP A 26 -15.53 -0.27 -0.12
N SER A 27 -16.02 -1.15 0.77
CA SER A 27 -16.39 -0.74 2.13
C SER A 27 -15.13 -0.68 2.99
N MET A 28 -14.66 0.54 3.29
CA MET A 28 -13.38 0.78 3.97
C MET A 28 -13.55 1.53 5.28
N PRO A 29 -12.68 1.30 6.30
CA PRO A 29 -12.71 2.04 7.54
C PRO A 29 -12.24 3.49 7.32
N PHE A 30 -13.14 4.44 7.52
CA PHE A 30 -12.83 5.87 7.49
C PHE A 30 -12.13 6.33 8.78
N SER A 31 -12.64 5.88 9.93
CA SER A 31 -12.06 6.17 11.25
C SER A 31 -12.56 5.18 12.30
N TYR A 32 -11.77 5.03 13.38
CA TYR A 32 -12.12 4.28 14.60
C TYR A 32 -12.37 5.23 15.77
N ASP A 33 -11.37 6.01 16.13
CA ASP A 33 -11.40 6.98 17.24
C ASP A 33 -11.57 8.45 16.79
N GLY A 34 -11.68 8.65 15.47
CA GLY A 34 -11.75 9.96 14.83
C GLY A 34 -10.43 10.37 14.15
N THR A 35 -10.57 10.99 12.98
CA THR A 35 -9.47 11.26 12.04
C THR A 35 -8.31 12.05 12.64
N LEU A 36 -8.60 13.07 13.45
CA LEU A 36 -7.56 13.90 14.06
C LEU A 36 -6.79 13.15 15.15
N LYS A 37 -7.48 12.36 15.97
CA LYS A 37 -6.87 11.56 17.03
C LYS A 37 -5.95 10.48 16.43
N GLU A 38 -6.41 9.82 15.37
CA GLU A 38 -5.64 8.81 14.64
C GLU A 38 -4.44 9.43 13.93
N HIS A 39 -4.58 10.62 13.35
CA HIS A 39 -3.43 11.38 12.84
C HIS A 39 -2.37 11.61 13.94
N HIS A 40 -2.80 11.95 15.16
CA HIS A 40 -1.87 12.08 16.28
C HIS A 40 -1.23 10.76 16.72
N TYR A 41 -1.88 9.61 16.54
CA TYR A 41 -1.23 8.31 16.77
C TYR A 41 -0.02 8.13 15.86
N VAL A 42 -0.17 8.44 14.56
CA VAL A 42 0.92 8.36 13.58
C VAL A 42 2.03 9.37 13.92
N ARG A 43 1.69 10.62 14.23
CA ARG A 43 2.69 11.67 14.52
C ARG A 43 3.44 11.45 15.83
N ASN A 44 2.84 10.84 16.83
CA ASN A 44 3.43 10.68 18.16
C ASN A 44 3.95 9.26 18.44
N SER A 45 3.46 8.25 17.73
CA SER A 45 3.84 6.85 17.91
C SER A 45 3.77 6.06 16.61
N ALA A 46 2.78 5.18 16.47
CA ALA A 46 2.53 4.40 15.26
C ALA A 46 1.05 4.06 15.10
N GLY A 47 0.61 4.05 13.84
CA GLY A 47 -0.70 3.57 13.43
C GLY A 47 -0.60 2.56 12.30
N TYR A 48 -1.57 1.65 12.20
CA TYR A 48 -1.73 0.79 11.04
C TYR A 48 -2.98 1.15 10.25
N PHE A 49 -2.89 0.97 8.93
CA PHE A 49 -3.96 1.22 7.98
C PHE A 49 -4.22 -0.03 7.16
N ASP A 50 -5.49 -0.44 7.05
CA ASP A 50 -5.90 -1.36 6.00
C ASP A 50 -5.93 -0.61 4.67
N VAL A 51 -5.06 -1.00 3.75
CA VAL A 51 -5.02 -0.51 2.37
C VAL A 51 -5.21 -1.66 1.36
N SER A 52 -5.85 -2.75 1.80
CA SER A 52 -6.07 -3.97 1.02
C SER A 52 -7.01 -3.80 -0.18
N HIS A 53 -7.70 -2.65 -0.27
CA HIS A 53 -8.47 -2.28 -1.46
C HIS A 53 -7.60 -1.94 -2.69
N MET A 54 -6.30 -1.64 -2.48
CA MET A 54 -5.36 -1.37 -3.58
C MET A 54 -5.11 -2.64 -4.39
N GLY A 55 -5.01 -2.51 -5.71
CA GLY A 55 -4.67 -3.62 -6.60
C GLY A 55 -3.25 -4.12 -6.37
N ARG A 56 -3.06 -5.43 -6.32
CA ARG A 56 -1.76 -6.09 -6.16
C ARG A 56 -1.60 -7.14 -7.25
N LEU A 57 -0.68 -6.90 -8.16
CA LEU A 57 -0.42 -7.79 -9.29
C LEU A 57 1.03 -8.29 -9.22
N ARG A 58 1.21 -9.60 -9.33
CA ARG A 58 2.54 -10.19 -9.51
C ARG A 58 2.84 -10.29 -10.99
N LEU A 59 3.98 -9.75 -11.40
CA LEU A 59 4.49 -9.74 -12.77
C LEU A 59 5.82 -10.50 -12.81
N SER A 60 6.08 -11.23 -13.89
CA SER A 60 7.39 -11.84 -14.09
C SER A 60 8.42 -10.80 -14.51
N TYR A 61 9.61 -10.87 -13.93
CA TYR A 61 10.73 -10.01 -14.34
C TYR A 61 11.17 -10.26 -15.80
N SER A 62 10.84 -11.42 -16.36
CA SER A 62 11.12 -11.73 -17.78
C SER A 62 10.42 -10.77 -18.77
N GLN A 63 9.39 -10.06 -18.32
CA GLN A 63 8.62 -9.07 -19.11
C GLN A 63 9.05 -7.63 -18.82
N ILE A 64 10.24 -7.43 -18.26
CA ILE A 64 10.68 -6.13 -17.75
C ILE A 64 10.80 -5.06 -18.85
N GLU A 65 11.21 -5.44 -20.07
CA GLU A 65 11.36 -4.49 -21.16
C GLU A 65 10.00 -3.95 -21.63
N GLU A 66 8.99 -4.84 -21.74
CA GLU A 66 7.63 -4.47 -22.10
C GLU A 66 7.00 -3.59 -21.02
N ILE A 67 7.18 -3.95 -19.73
CA ILE A 67 6.67 -3.15 -18.61
C ILE A 67 7.35 -1.77 -18.58
N ASN A 68 8.68 -1.74 -18.77
CA ASN A 68 9.45 -0.50 -18.74
C ASN A 68 9.02 0.49 -19.83
N TYR A 69 8.51 0.00 -20.96
CA TYR A 69 7.99 0.83 -22.03
C TYR A 69 6.66 1.55 -21.67
N LEU A 70 5.90 1.01 -20.72
CA LEU A 70 4.57 1.51 -20.31
C LEU A 70 4.62 2.52 -19.17
N ILE A 71 5.79 2.76 -18.59
CA ILE A 71 5.95 3.58 -17.40
C ILE A 71 6.96 4.71 -17.62
N CYS A 72 6.90 5.73 -16.78
CA CYS A 72 7.78 6.89 -16.91
C CYS A 72 9.14 6.75 -16.23
N SER A 73 9.40 5.65 -15.51
CA SER A 73 10.65 5.41 -14.77
C SER A 73 11.42 4.23 -15.35
N GLU A 74 12.73 4.17 -15.10
CA GLU A 74 13.63 3.08 -15.52
C GLU A 74 13.56 1.88 -14.55
N LEU A 75 12.56 1.02 -14.70
CA LEU A 75 12.37 -0.15 -13.84
C LEU A 75 13.44 -1.23 -14.06
N LYS A 76 13.93 -1.40 -15.28
CA LYS A 76 14.96 -2.40 -15.62
C LYS A 76 16.28 -2.18 -14.89
N ASN A 77 16.60 -0.93 -14.54
CA ASN A 77 17.81 -0.58 -13.81
C ASN A 77 17.61 -0.64 -12.28
N LEU A 78 16.40 -0.94 -11.81
CA LEU A 78 16.14 -1.08 -10.38
C LEU A 78 16.91 -2.29 -9.84
N GLU A 79 17.66 -2.10 -8.77
CA GLU A 79 18.35 -3.19 -8.07
C GLU A 79 17.34 -4.15 -7.43
N ASN A 80 17.74 -5.40 -7.23
CA ASN A 80 16.95 -6.36 -6.46
C ASN A 80 16.70 -5.84 -5.05
N THR A 81 15.57 -6.23 -4.47
CA THR A 81 15.14 -5.78 -3.15
C THR A 81 14.94 -4.27 -3.02
N LYS A 82 14.59 -3.59 -4.12
CA LYS A 82 14.24 -2.15 -4.11
C LYS A 82 12.79 -1.93 -4.52
N ALA A 83 12.25 -0.81 -4.06
CA ALA A 83 10.95 -0.31 -4.46
C ALA A 83 11.10 0.92 -5.36
N LEU A 84 10.25 1.04 -6.38
CA LEU A 84 10.23 2.15 -7.33
C LEU A 84 8.81 2.69 -7.47
N TYR A 85 8.64 3.98 -7.20
CA TYR A 85 7.43 4.70 -7.56
C TYR A 85 7.49 5.11 -9.03
N SER A 86 6.41 4.90 -9.75
CA SER A 86 6.29 5.23 -11.17
C SER A 86 4.86 5.62 -11.55
N ILE A 87 4.68 5.97 -12.82
CA ILE A 87 3.38 6.29 -13.41
C ILE A 87 3.23 5.46 -14.68
N PHE A 88 2.13 4.71 -14.80
CA PHE A 88 1.71 4.15 -16.08
C PHE A 88 1.18 5.24 -16.97
N THR A 89 1.60 5.22 -18.24
CA THR A 89 1.20 6.20 -19.24
C THR A 89 0.53 5.55 -20.43
N SER A 90 -0.39 6.28 -21.05
CA SER A 90 -0.95 5.92 -22.36
C SER A 90 0.07 6.18 -23.47
N GLU A 91 -0.21 5.71 -24.70
CA GLU A 91 0.57 6.02 -25.92
C GLU A 91 0.68 7.53 -26.18
N GLN A 92 -0.29 8.32 -25.72
CA GLN A 92 -0.29 9.77 -25.83
C GLN A 92 0.47 10.49 -24.70
N GLY A 93 1.10 9.73 -23.79
CA GLY A 93 1.85 10.25 -22.65
C GLY A 93 0.98 10.77 -21.50
N THR A 94 -0.34 10.47 -21.48
CA THR A 94 -1.20 10.82 -20.34
C THR A 94 -1.08 9.80 -19.22
N ALA A 95 -1.10 10.27 -17.97
CA ALA A 95 -1.06 9.38 -16.81
C ALA A 95 -2.33 8.51 -16.73
N ILE A 96 -2.14 7.21 -16.54
CA ILE A 96 -3.21 6.24 -16.30
C ILE A 96 -3.37 6.05 -14.79
N ASP A 97 -2.27 5.79 -14.08
CA ASP A 97 -2.23 5.62 -12.63
C ASP A 97 -0.80 5.82 -12.10
N ASP A 98 -0.70 6.28 -10.86
CA ASP A 98 0.53 6.24 -10.10
C ASP A 98 0.63 4.91 -9.34
N VAL A 99 1.80 4.29 -9.37
CA VAL A 99 2.01 2.93 -8.90
C VAL A 99 3.33 2.78 -8.16
N ILE A 100 3.44 1.72 -7.38
CA ILE A 100 4.71 1.32 -6.81
C ILE A 100 5.05 -0.11 -7.21
N PHE A 101 6.30 -0.34 -7.62
CA PHE A 101 6.86 -1.64 -7.88
C PHE A 101 7.76 -2.07 -6.72
N TRP A 102 7.57 -3.29 -6.25
CA TRP A 102 8.48 -3.97 -5.35
C TRP A 102 9.22 -5.04 -6.16
N LYS A 103 10.54 -4.91 -6.28
CA LYS A 103 11.35 -5.85 -7.06
C LYS A 103 11.96 -6.92 -6.18
N PHE A 104 11.84 -8.14 -6.64
CA PHE A 104 12.55 -9.34 -6.16
C PHE A 104 13.34 -9.94 -7.33
N GLU A 105 14.09 -11.04 -7.11
CA GLU A 105 14.95 -11.61 -8.16
C GLU A 105 14.19 -11.90 -9.46
N ASP A 106 13.09 -12.65 -9.37
CA ASP A 106 12.33 -13.12 -10.53
C ASP A 106 10.95 -12.45 -10.68
N ASP A 107 10.52 -11.70 -9.66
CA ASP A 107 9.18 -11.16 -9.54
C ASP A 107 9.17 -9.65 -9.32
N LEU A 108 8.12 -9.04 -9.84
CA LEU A 108 7.71 -7.68 -9.52
C LEU A 108 6.32 -7.72 -8.87
N ILE A 109 6.16 -7.09 -7.72
CA ILE A 109 4.83 -6.80 -7.18
C ILE A 109 4.48 -5.37 -7.58
N LEU A 110 3.43 -5.25 -8.37
CA LEU A 110 2.84 -3.97 -8.75
C LEU A 110 1.67 -3.66 -7.82
N ILE A 111 1.72 -2.53 -7.14
CA ILE A 111 0.63 -2.00 -6.31
C ILE A 111 0.07 -0.76 -6.99
N CYS A 112 -1.23 -0.74 -7.25
CA CYS A 112 -1.93 0.33 -7.95
C CYS A 112 -3.18 0.79 -7.19
N ASN A 113 -3.69 1.97 -7.53
CA ASN A 113 -4.87 2.53 -6.88
C ASN A 113 -6.14 1.70 -7.17
N ALA A 114 -6.99 1.50 -6.16
CA ALA A 114 -8.20 0.69 -6.27
C ALA A 114 -9.13 1.12 -7.40
N SER A 115 -9.29 2.43 -7.61
CA SER A 115 -10.12 3.01 -8.69
C SER A 115 -9.59 2.71 -10.10
N ASN A 116 -8.30 2.44 -10.22
CA ASN A 116 -7.63 2.25 -11.50
C ASN A 116 -7.18 0.80 -11.75
N THR A 117 -7.36 -0.12 -10.79
CA THR A 117 -6.92 -1.53 -10.90
C THR A 117 -7.39 -2.18 -12.20
N ASN A 118 -8.66 -1.99 -12.59
CA ASN A 118 -9.17 -2.56 -13.84
C ASN A 118 -8.57 -1.88 -15.09
N LYS A 119 -8.26 -0.59 -15.02
CA LYS A 119 -7.59 0.10 -16.13
C LYS A 119 -6.17 -0.41 -16.32
N ILE A 120 -5.44 -0.60 -15.21
CA ILE A 120 -4.09 -1.17 -15.23
C ILE A 120 -4.11 -2.59 -15.80
N LYS A 121 -5.01 -3.46 -15.34
CA LYS A 121 -5.18 -4.82 -15.88
C LYS A 121 -5.43 -4.78 -17.39
N SER A 122 -6.40 -3.99 -17.85
CA SER A 122 -6.70 -3.85 -19.28
C SER A 122 -5.50 -3.31 -20.06
N HIS A 123 -4.71 -2.41 -19.47
CA HIS A 123 -3.52 -1.87 -20.11
C HIS A 123 -2.41 -2.92 -20.24
N LEU A 124 -2.22 -3.77 -19.23
CA LEU A 124 -1.32 -4.93 -19.28
C LEU A 124 -1.77 -5.95 -20.32
N ASP A 125 -3.07 -6.31 -20.34
CA ASP A 125 -3.67 -7.27 -21.28
C ASP A 125 -3.47 -6.83 -22.76
N ILE A 126 -3.73 -5.56 -23.07
CA ILE A 126 -3.54 -4.98 -24.41
C ILE A 126 -2.08 -5.11 -24.86
N ASN A 127 -1.13 -4.96 -23.93
CA ASN A 127 0.29 -5.07 -24.19
C ASN A 127 0.84 -6.50 -24.01
N SER A 128 -0.05 -7.51 -23.91
CA SER A 128 0.31 -8.93 -23.77
C SER A 128 1.19 -9.24 -22.55
N ILE A 129 1.11 -8.43 -21.49
CA ILE A 129 1.82 -8.65 -20.24
C ILE A 129 0.95 -9.52 -19.34
N THR A 130 1.50 -10.67 -18.92
CA THR A 130 0.82 -11.60 -18.02
C THR A 130 1.04 -11.22 -16.57
N TYR A 131 0.04 -11.46 -15.74
CA TYR A 131 0.10 -11.18 -14.30
C TYR A 131 -0.72 -12.18 -13.50
N GLU A 132 -0.38 -12.32 -12.24
CA GLU A 132 -1.22 -12.97 -11.22
C GLU A 132 -1.87 -11.89 -10.35
N ASP A 133 -3.19 -11.94 -10.21
CA ASP A 133 -3.92 -10.99 -9.34
C ASP A 133 -3.95 -11.49 -7.90
N LEU A 134 -3.23 -10.81 -7.02
CA LEU A 134 -3.13 -11.12 -5.60
C LEU A 134 -4.11 -10.31 -4.74
N THR A 135 -4.96 -9.47 -5.34
CA THR A 135 -5.79 -8.50 -4.62
C THR A 135 -6.75 -9.13 -3.61
N LEU A 136 -7.27 -10.31 -3.90
CA LEU A 136 -8.23 -11.00 -3.02
C LEU A 136 -7.61 -12.13 -2.18
N THR A 137 -6.37 -12.52 -2.45
CA THR A 137 -5.68 -13.61 -1.73
C THR A 137 -4.71 -13.08 -0.68
N THR A 138 -4.37 -11.80 -0.76
CA THR A 138 -3.50 -11.12 0.21
C THR A 138 -4.18 -9.87 0.75
N ASP A 139 -3.70 -9.38 1.88
CA ASP A 139 -3.99 -8.05 2.39
C ASP A 139 -2.74 -7.17 2.32
N LEU A 140 -2.93 -5.86 2.34
CA LEU A 140 -1.88 -4.87 2.40
C LEU A 140 -2.10 -3.98 3.62
N ILE A 141 -1.17 -4.05 4.57
CA ILE A 141 -1.23 -3.30 5.83
C ILE A 141 -0.07 -2.32 5.86
N ALA A 142 -0.38 -1.04 5.95
CA ALA A 142 0.64 0.00 6.13
C ALA A 142 0.79 0.35 7.61
N ILE A 143 2.00 0.23 8.15
CA ILE A 143 2.35 0.59 9.52
C ILE A 143 3.23 1.83 9.46
N GLN A 144 2.76 2.96 9.96
CA GLN A 144 3.36 4.26 9.76
C GLN A 144 3.44 5.03 11.08
N GLY A 145 4.49 5.82 11.25
CA GLY A 145 4.58 6.74 12.38
C GLY A 145 5.98 6.93 12.93
N LYS A 146 6.13 7.96 13.77
CA LYS A 146 7.42 8.35 14.36
C LYS A 146 8.19 7.20 15.01
N ASN A 147 7.47 6.23 15.61
CA ASN A 147 8.06 5.07 16.28
C ASN A 147 7.80 3.75 15.51
N ALA A 148 7.20 3.80 14.33
CA ALA A 148 6.80 2.60 13.60
C ALA A 148 7.98 1.64 13.39
N ILE A 149 9.11 2.14 12.91
CA ILE A 149 10.31 1.32 12.65
C ILE A 149 10.83 0.65 13.92
N ASN A 150 10.92 1.37 15.05
CA ASN A 150 11.38 0.81 16.32
C ASN A 150 10.45 -0.29 16.86
N ILE A 151 9.16 -0.21 16.56
CA ILE A 151 8.17 -1.21 16.95
C ILE A 151 8.29 -2.44 16.03
N ILE A 152 8.37 -2.21 14.72
CA ILE A 152 8.44 -3.26 13.72
C ILE A 152 9.74 -4.06 13.82
N ASP A 153 10.87 -3.42 14.15
CA ASP A 153 12.17 -4.07 14.38
C ASP A 153 12.14 -5.15 15.49
N GLN A 154 11.13 -5.12 16.36
CA GLN A 154 10.88 -6.15 17.35
C GLN A 154 10.09 -7.36 16.81
N ILE A 155 9.63 -7.30 15.56
CA ILE A 155 8.72 -8.27 14.96
C ILE A 155 9.34 -8.90 13.70
N MET A 156 10.01 -8.08 12.89
CA MET A 156 10.59 -8.48 11.61
C MET A 156 11.82 -7.65 11.25
N THR A 157 12.62 -8.14 10.34
CA THR A 157 13.81 -7.43 9.82
C THR A 157 13.43 -6.13 9.14
N ILE A 158 14.08 -5.02 9.47
CA ILE A 158 13.82 -3.72 8.83
C ILE A 158 14.73 -3.52 7.61
N PRO A 159 14.18 -3.42 6.40
CA PRO A 159 14.97 -3.08 5.22
C PRO A 159 15.39 -1.61 5.22
N ASP A 160 16.34 -1.26 4.37
CA ASP A 160 16.66 0.14 4.06
C ASP A 160 15.45 0.87 3.47
N LYS A 161 15.48 2.21 3.51
CA LYS A 161 14.40 3.01 2.87
C LYS A 161 14.31 2.69 1.39
N PHE A 162 13.06 2.59 0.90
CA PHE A 162 12.73 2.18 -0.46
C PHE A 162 13.30 0.80 -0.85
N SER A 163 13.48 -0.06 0.15
CA SER A 163 13.85 -1.45 -0.06
C SER A 163 12.72 -2.39 0.33
N THR A 164 12.75 -3.56 -0.30
CA THR A 164 11.79 -4.64 -0.08
C THR A 164 12.46 -5.79 0.67
N TYR A 165 11.68 -6.58 1.35
CA TYR A 165 12.15 -7.76 2.04
C TYR A 165 11.09 -8.86 2.01
N LYS A 166 11.54 -10.11 2.11
CA LYS A 166 10.67 -11.28 2.20
C LYS A 166 11.14 -12.13 3.37
N GLU A 167 10.29 -12.32 4.34
CA GLU A 167 10.58 -13.07 5.54
C GLU A 167 9.33 -13.86 5.98
N ASN A 168 9.49 -15.16 6.22
CA ASN A 168 8.39 -16.05 6.54
C ASN A 168 7.27 -15.98 5.47
N ASN A 169 6.05 -15.60 5.89
CA ASN A 169 4.89 -15.41 5.00
C ASN A 169 4.66 -13.93 4.65
N TYR A 170 5.59 -13.03 4.99
CA TYR A 170 5.46 -11.59 4.75
C TYR A 170 6.31 -11.15 3.58
N ILE A 171 5.73 -10.33 2.72
CA ILE A 171 6.43 -9.58 1.69
C ILE A 171 6.18 -8.11 2.01
N TYR A 172 7.23 -7.33 2.21
CA TYR A 172 7.07 -5.95 2.65
C TYR A 172 8.12 -5.02 2.08
N ALA A 173 7.80 -3.73 2.13
CA ALA A 173 8.71 -2.66 1.73
C ALA A 173 8.72 -1.55 2.79
N ARG A 174 9.88 -0.92 2.98
CA ARG A 174 9.98 0.29 3.79
C ARG A 174 9.60 1.50 2.93
N THR A 175 8.33 1.63 2.74
CA THR A 175 7.63 2.65 1.97
C THR A 175 6.49 3.23 2.80
N GLY A 176 5.87 4.30 2.32
CA GLY A 176 4.73 4.89 3.01
C GLY A 176 4.30 6.22 2.39
N TYR A 177 3.22 6.81 2.94
CA TYR A 177 2.52 7.96 2.38
C TYR A 177 2.11 9.00 3.44
N THR A 178 2.56 8.85 4.69
CA THR A 178 2.17 9.75 5.79
C THR A 178 3.19 10.84 6.08
N GLY A 179 4.37 10.78 5.46
CA GLY A 179 5.51 11.62 5.75
C GLY A 179 6.32 11.16 6.96
N GLU A 180 5.81 10.22 7.74
CA GLU A 180 6.55 9.49 8.74
C GLU A 180 7.14 8.21 8.14
N ASP A 181 8.14 7.65 8.81
CA ASP A 181 8.73 6.37 8.40
C ASP A 181 7.80 5.20 8.72
N GLY A 182 7.95 4.10 7.98
CA GLY A 182 7.11 2.93 8.18
C GLY A 182 7.36 1.84 7.16
N VAL A 183 6.51 0.83 7.19
CA VAL A 183 6.52 -0.29 6.26
C VAL A 183 5.12 -0.55 5.72
N GLU A 184 5.04 -1.09 4.53
CA GLU A 184 3.83 -1.67 3.95
C GLU A 184 4.05 -3.17 3.82
N VAL A 185 3.17 -3.97 4.43
CA VAL A 185 3.28 -5.43 4.55
C VAL A 185 2.18 -6.08 3.74
N MET A 186 2.53 -6.90 2.77
CA MET A 186 1.62 -7.80 2.06
C MET A 186 1.66 -9.17 2.75
N ILE A 187 0.48 -9.69 3.10
CA ILE A 187 0.30 -10.88 3.91
C ILE A 187 -0.90 -11.69 3.40
N ASP A 188 -0.84 -13.01 3.49
CA ASP A 188 -1.99 -13.87 3.19
C ASP A 188 -3.20 -13.51 4.07
N THR A 189 -4.39 -13.43 3.48
CA THR A 189 -5.63 -13.01 4.18
C THR A 189 -5.92 -13.82 5.45
N LYS A 190 -5.54 -15.10 5.48
CA LYS A 190 -5.73 -16.00 6.64
C LYS A 190 -4.89 -15.61 7.87
N ASP A 191 -3.74 -14.92 7.65
CA ASP A 191 -2.76 -14.59 8.69
C ASP A 191 -2.90 -13.13 9.17
N THR A 192 -3.71 -12.31 8.48
CA THR A 192 -3.77 -10.85 8.68
C THR A 192 -4.31 -10.45 10.05
N VAL A 193 -5.35 -11.12 10.55
CA VAL A 193 -5.95 -10.79 11.86
C VAL A 193 -4.95 -11.05 12.99
N ASP A 194 -4.21 -12.15 12.93
CA ASP A 194 -3.18 -12.47 13.93
C ASP A 194 -2.03 -11.46 13.89
N PHE A 195 -1.62 -11.06 12.68
CA PHE A 195 -0.62 -10.00 12.51
C PHE A 195 -1.07 -8.67 13.11
N ILE A 196 -2.32 -8.25 12.87
CA ILE A 196 -2.87 -7.01 13.45
C ILE A 196 -2.96 -7.11 14.97
N ASN A 197 -3.42 -8.23 15.51
CA ASN A 197 -3.47 -8.43 16.96
C ASN A 197 -2.07 -8.32 17.58
N MET A 198 -1.04 -8.86 16.93
CA MET A 198 0.35 -8.71 17.36
C MET A 198 0.78 -7.24 17.35
N LEU A 199 0.46 -6.46 16.30
CA LEU A 199 0.74 -5.02 16.24
C LEU A 199 0.06 -4.26 17.39
N GLU A 200 -1.20 -4.57 17.70
CA GLU A 200 -1.95 -3.93 18.78
C GLU A 200 -1.31 -4.22 20.16
N THR A 201 -0.77 -5.45 20.39
CA THR A 201 -0.05 -5.75 21.63
C THR A 201 1.22 -4.91 21.80
N LYS A 202 1.80 -4.44 20.70
CA LYS A 202 2.96 -3.53 20.69
C LYS A 202 2.56 -2.04 20.74
N GLY A 203 1.27 -1.76 20.88
CA GLY A 203 0.75 -0.39 21.00
C GLY A 203 0.49 0.35 19.70
N VAL A 204 0.62 -0.32 18.54
CA VAL A 204 0.21 0.26 17.25
C VAL A 204 -1.29 0.39 17.22
N LYS A 205 -1.81 1.54 16.78
CA LYS A 205 -3.25 1.85 16.82
C LYS A 205 -3.89 1.76 15.43
N PRO A 206 -5.16 1.31 15.34
CA PRO A 206 -5.90 1.34 14.08
C PRO A 206 -6.12 2.78 13.63
N CYS A 207 -5.93 3.01 12.34
CA CYS A 207 -6.13 4.29 11.69
C CYS A 207 -6.93 4.10 10.40
N GLY A 208 -7.98 4.88 10.21
CA GLY A 208 -8.79 4.83 9.00
C GLY A 208 -8.30 5.79 7.90
N LEU A 209 -8.90 5.66 6.71
CA LEU A 209 -8.53 6.45 5.53
C LEU A 209 -8.68 7.97 5.75
N GLY A 210 -9.55 8.41 6.66
CA GLY A 210 -9.70 9.82 7.00
C GLY A 210 -8.43 10.41 7.60
N SER A 211 -7.72 9.69 8.48
CA SER A 211 -6.46 10.15 9.07
C SER A 211 -5.31 10.12 8.06
N ARG A 212 -5.34 9.19 7.08
CA ARG A 212 -4.44 9.18 5.92
C ARG A 212 -4.55 10.47 5.11
N ALA A 213 -5.78 10.90 4.77
CA ALA A 213 -6.03 12.12 4.02
C ALA A 213 -5.50 13.37 4.74
N VAL A 214 -5.71 13.48 6.07
CA VAL A 214 -5.17 14.57 6.89
C VAL A 214 -3.64 14.57 6.86
N SER A 215 -2.99 13.42 6.99
CA SER A 215 -1.53 13.31 6.98
C SER A 215 -0.95 13.75 5.64
N TYR A 216 -1.60 13.39 4.52
CA TYR A 216 -1.16 13.77 3.18
C TYR A 216 -1.28 15.28 2.92
N THR A 217 -2.38 15.92 3.33
CA THR A 217 -2.57 17.36 3.12
C THR A 217 -1.56 18.22 3.89
N HIS A 218 -1.10 17.75 5.04
CA HIS A 218 -0.05 18.43 5.81
C HIS A 218 1.35 18.33 5.18
N LEU A 219 1.61 17.39 4.29
CA LEU A 219 2.87 17.26 3.55
C LEU A 219 2.95 18.22 2.35
N THR A 220 1.82 18.64 1.79
CA THR A 220 1.78 19.47 0.57
C THR A 220 1.76 20.97 0.83
N LEU A 221 1.68 21.42 2.07
CA LEU A 221 1.56 22.83 2.44
C LEU A 221 2.86 23.69 2.39
N PRO A 222 4.11 23.18 2.35
CA PRO A 222 5.28 24.03 2.25
C PRO A 222 5.60 24.58 0.85
N THR A 223 4.92 24.15 -0.19
CA THR A 223 5.30 24.48 -1.59
C THR A 223 4.64 25.73 -2.16
N THR A 224 3.83 26.47 -1.40
CA THR A 224 3.19 27.71 -1.85
C THR A 224 3.81 29.00 -1.31
N GLN A 225 5.05 28.97 -0.85
CA GLN A 225 5.82 30.19 -0.57
C GLN A 225 7.07 30.23 -1.44
N VAL A 226 6.89 30.44 -2.74
CA VAL A 226 7.90 31.06 -3.60
C VAL A 226 7.16 31.96 -4.58
N VAL A 227 6.99 33.18 -4.23
CA VAL A 227 7.05 34.34 -5.11
C VAL A 227 7.80 35.41 -4.36
#